data_fb62af8d57175c4f59048460cb41bf46
#
_entry.id   fb62af8d57175c4f59048460cb41bf46
#
_cell.length_a   1.000
_cell.length_b   1.000
_cell.length_c   1.000
_cell.angle_alpha   90.00
_cell.angle_beta   90.00
_cell.angle_gamma   90.00
#
_symmetry.space_group_name_H-M   'P 1'
#
loop_
_entity.id
_entity.type
_entity.pdbx_description
1 polymer ?
#
loop_
_entity_poly.entity_id
_entity_poly.type
_entity_poly.pdbx_seq_one_letter_code
_entity_poly.pdbx_strand_id
1 'polypeptide(L)'
;MMSGLLPLLAPRTSTMLNHSCVCPDALDRCDRCDLLLDFPGLHLVSVTQAPSGLVLEVESCVPVQGCPGCGVIATGHGRVVVEVIDAPWAGRPVRVRWRKRRWICHEDVCAVVSFVEQDPEVCAPRGLLSTRAIRWSIGQLRREAATIQGLARQLGTTWNTLWTQVRPVLATAADDPVRFENVQVLGVDEHIWHHRDPRRRGPKELTGMVELTRGPHPTARLLDLVPGRSGKAYRDWLDERGEGFRKRVEIATLDPFQGYKNAIDDQLEDATCVLDAFHIVKLAGAAVDDVRCRIQQETLGHRGRRGDPLYGIRHVLRAGRERLTSRQQTRLEAAFTAHPDHIAVEVAYRCAQDLRDVFHQPTPARGRQLAEKLIASLPTCPIPEIARLGKTLRRWKTAFLAYFDTDGASNGGTEAINGIIELGRRIARGFRNFEHYHLRMLLITGGLDASPHTQL
;
A
#
# COMPACT_ATOMS: atom_id res chain seq x y z
N MET A 1 30.91 -26.52 29.96
CA MET A 1 30.64 -27.63 30.81
C MET A 1 29.15 -27.76 30.88
N MET A 2 28.62 -28.89 30.61
CA MET A 2 27.23 -29.35 30.60
C MET A 2 26.26 -28.59 29.67
N SER A 3 26.27 -29.00 28.39
CA SER A 3 25.21 -28.84 27.42
C SER A 3 23.99 -29.66 27.85
N GLY A 4 22.88 -29.00 28.16
CA GLY A 4 21.57 -29.64 28.29
C GLY A 4 20.82 -29.56 26.97
N LEU A 5 20.90 -30.59 26.12
CA LEU A 5 20.02 -30.81 25.00
C LEU A 5 18.63 -31.20 25.52
N LEU A 6 17.63 -30.35 25.22
CA LEU A 6 16.23 -30.74 25.37
C LEU A 6 15.89 -31.86 24.36
N PRO A 7 15.22 -32.94 24.79
CA PRO A 7 14.83 -34.00 23.89
C PRO A 7 13.74 -33.54 22.92
N LEU A 8 13.99 -33.66 21.64
CA LEU A 8 12.99 -33.58 20.57
C LEU A 8 11.86 -34.58 20.87
N LEU A 9 10.68 -34.07 21.15
CA LEU A 9 9.45 -34.86 21.27
C LEU A 9 9.21 -35.62 19.95
N ALA A 10 9.33 -36.92 19.98
CA ALA A 10 8.92 -37.80 18.89
C ALA A 10 7.46 -37.56 18.53
N PRO A 11 7.08 -37.61 17.24
CA PRO A 11 5.68 -37.46 16.87
C PRO A 11 4.88 -38.61 17.46
N ARG A 12 3.96 -38.30 18.39
CA ARG A 12 2.92 -39.23 18.82
C ARG A 12 2.08 -39.57 17.58
N THR A 13 2.15 -40.80 17.12
CA THR A 13 1.17 -41.40 16.21
C THR A 13 -0.18 -41.40 16.91
N SER A 14 -0.91 -40.29 16.84
CA SER A 14 -2.28 -40.21 17.28
C SER A 14 -3.13 -40.89 16.21
N THR A 15 -3.62 -42.05 16.51
CA THR A 15 -4.83 -42.62 15.88
C THR A 15 -5.91 -41.56 16.04
N MET A 16 -6.19 -40.85 14.91
CA MET A 16 -7.21 -39.82 14.91
C MET A 16 -8.59 -40.47 15.06
N LEU A 17 -9.08 -40.49 16.30
CA LEU A 17 -10.48 -40.78 16.58
C LEU A 17 -11.29 -39.58 16.07
N ASN A 18 -12.21 -39.83 15.14
CA ASN A 18 -13.21 -38.84 14.78
C ASN A 18 -14.11 -38.58 16.01
N HIS A 19 -13.86 -37.50 16.72
CA HIS A 19 -14.72 -37.05 17.80
C HIS A 19 -15.81 -36.16 17.22
N SER A 20 -17.07 -36.58 17.29
CA SER A 20 -18.23 -35.72 17.11
C SER A 20 -18.83 -35.45 18.49
N CYS A 21 -19.16 -34.20 18.79
CA CYS A 21 -19.87 -33.80 19.97
C CYS A 21 -21.18 -33.12 19.57
N VAL A 22 -22.26 -33.59 20.11
CA VAL A 22 -23.57 -32.91 20.07
C VAL A 22 -23.78 -32.29 21.46
N CYS A 23 -24.23 -31.04 21.52
CA CYS A 23 -24.49 -30.37 22.79
C CYS A 23 -25.58 -31.13 23.56
N PRO A 24 -25.29 -31.64 24.75
CA PRO A 24 -26.28 -32.45 25.51
C PRO A 24 -27.49 -31.66 26.01
N ASP A 25 -27.35 -30.30 26.11
CA ASP A 25 -28.44 -29.44 26.57
C ASP A 25 -29.38 -29.01 25.42
N ALA A 26 -29.09 -29.42 24.20
CA ALA A 26 -29.81 -29.00 23.03
C ALA A 26 -30.94 -30.00 22.65
N LEU A 27 -32.04 -29.93 23.33
CA LEU A 27 -33.27 -30.44 22.72
C LEU A 27 -33.68 -29.59 21.49
N ASP A 28 -33.29 -28.30 21.43
CA ASP A 28 -33.50 -27.42 20.25
C ASP A 28 -32.43 -26.38 20.00
N ARG A 29 -31.82 -25.75 20.96
CA ARG A 29 -30.80 -24.68 20.78
C ARG A 29 -29.86 -24.57 21.97
N CYS A 30 -28.59 -24.26 21.70
CA CYS A 30 -27.60 -23.93 22.72
C CYS A 30 -27.05 -22.51 22.47
N ASP A 31 -27.57 -21.53 23.20
CA ASP A 31 -27.16 -20.12 23.05
C ASP A 31 -25.67 -19.91 23.25
N ARG A 32 -25.01 -20.73 24.12
CA ARG A 32 -23.55 -20.66 24.32
C ARG A 32 -22.78 -21.12 23.09
N CYS A 33 -23.24 -22.19 22.44
CA CYS A 33 -22.62 -22.68 21.20
C CYS A 33 -22.86 -21.70 20.05
N ASP A 34 -24.03 -21.10 19.97
CA ASP A 34 -24.38 -20.11 18.95
C ASP A 34 -23.57 -18.83 19.13
N LEU A 35 -23.37 -18.37 20.37
CA LEU A 35 -22.50 -17.26 20.70
C LEU A 35 -21.04 -17.53 20.28
N LEU A 36 -20.54 -18.75 20.52
CA LEU A 36 -19.17 -19.13 20.09
C LEU A 36 -19.08 -19.32 18.58
N LEU A 37 -20.16 -19.72 17.93
CA LEU A 37 -20.23 -19.83 16.47
C LEU A 37 -20.14 -18.46 15.80
N ASP A 38 -20.74 -17.42 16.40
CA ASP A 38 -20.77 -16.05 15.90
C ASP A 38 -21.25 -15.95 14.43
N PHE A 39 -22.33 -16.68 14.12
CA PHE A 39 -23.06 -16.56 12.86
C PHE A 39 -24.50 -16.13 13.15
N PRO A 40 -24.86 -14.87 12.87
CA PRO A 40 -26.24 -14.39 13.03
C PRO A 40 -27.23 -15.27 12.31
N GLY A 41 -28.30 -15.70 12.99
CA GLY A 41 -29.37 -16.47 12.38
C GLY A 41 -29.06 -17.96 12.13
N LEU A 42 -27.88 -18.46 12.49
CA LEU A 42 -27.54 -19.87 12.40
C LEU A 42 -27.41 -20.49 13.81
N HIS A 43 -27.79 -21.75 13.89
CA HIS A 43 -27.67 -22.60 15.06
C HIS A 43 -26.67 -23.73 14.82
N LEU A 44 -25.78 -23.96 15.79
CA LEU A 44 -24.78 -25.03 15.74
C LEU A 44 -25.45 -26.38 16.14
N VAL A 45 -25.49 -27.31 15.19
CA VAL A 45 -26.06 -28.64 15.38
C VAL A 45 -24.98 -29.61 15.92
N SER A 46 -23.82 -29.61 15.28
CA SER A 46 -22.71 -30.49 15.70
C SER A 46 -21.35 -29.96 15.31
N VAL A 47 -20.33 -30.40 16.03
CA VAL A 47 -18.91 -30.15 15.71
C VAL A 47 -18.19 -31.49 15.55
N THR A 48 -17.55 -31.70 14.40
CA THR A 48 -16.76 -32.89 14.14
C THR A 48 -15.32 -32.50 13.84
N GLN A 49 -14.37 -33.18 14.48
CA GLN A 49 -12.95 -33.04 14.17
C GLN A 49 -12.58 -34.06 13.08
N ALA A 50 -12.18 -33.55 11.91
CA ALA A 50 -11.70 -34.35 10.80
C ALA A 50 -10.18 -34.17 10.61
N PRO A 51 -9.47 -35.04 9.89
CA PRO A 51 -8.07 -34.86 9.55
C PRO A 51 -7.79 -33.56 8.78
N SER A 52 -8.76 -33.05 8.02
CA SER A 52 -8.69 -31.80 7.24
C SER A 52 -9.01 -30.55 8.04
N GLY A 53 -9.44 -30.66 9.30
CA GLY A 53 -9.83 -29.51 10.13
C GLY A 53 -11.10 -29.76 10.95
N LEU A 54 -11.82 -28.71 11.26
CA LEU A 54 -13.11 -28.75 11.94
C LEU A 54 -14.26 -28.70 10.95
N VAL A 55 -15.29 -29.49 11.19
CA VAL A 55 -16.55 -29.47 10.42
C VAL A 55 -17.66 -29.05 11.39
N LEU A 56 -18.31 -27.95 11.11
CA LEU A 56 -19.43 -27.38 11.86
C LEU A 56 -20.72 -27.66 11.07
N GLU A 57 -21.65 -28.42 11.61
CA GLU A 57 -22.98 -28.52 11.04
C GLU A 57 -23.86 -27.44 11.65
N VAL A 58 -24.47 -26.65 10.78
CA VAL A 58 -25.31 -25.53 11.20
C VAL A 58 -26.64 -25.53 10.44
N GLU A 59 -27.65 -24.94 11.03
CA GLU A 59 -28.95 -24.73 10.37
C GLU A 59 -29.54 -23.36 10.70
N SER A 60 -30.33 -22.81 9.82
CA SER A 60 -31.01 -21.54 10.05
C SER A 60 -32.20 -21.65 11.00
N CYS A 61 -32.31 -20.60 11.81
CA CYS A 61 -33.38 -20.47 12.80
C CYS A 61 -34.68 -19.88 12.23
N VAL A 62 -34.69 -19.43 10.97
CA VAL A 62 -35.85 -18.74 10.34
C VAL A 62 -37.01 -19.68 10.15
N PRO A 63 -38.13 -19.50 10.88
CA PRO A 63 -39.29 -20.41 10.79
C PRO A 63 -40.20 -20.17 9.54
N VAL A 64 -40.15 -18.95 9.00
CA VAL A 64 -41.03 -18.49 7.92
C VAL A 64 -40.22 -17.71 6.88
N GLN A 65 -40.50 -17.96 5.60
CA GLN A 65 -39.81 -17.29 4.49
C GLN A 65 -40.81 -16.88 3.41
N GLY A 66 -40.73 -15.64 2.96
CA GLY A 66 -41.48 -15.18 1.78
C GLY A 66 -40.82 -15.65 0.48
N CYS A 67 -41.65 -15.93 -0.52
CA CYS A 67 -41.16 -16.26 -1.86
C CYS A 67 -40.44 -15.06 -2.49
N PRO A 68 -39.23 -15.24 -3.05
CA PRO A 68 -38.48 -14.13 -3.66
C PRO A 68 -39.11 -13.57 -4.93
N GLY A 69 -40.09 -14.29 -5.53
CA GLY A 69 -40.77 -13.84 -6.73
C GLY A 69 -42.09 -13.08 -6.49
N CYS A 70 -42.86 -13.46 -5.44
CA CYS A 70 -44.17 -12.86 -5.18
C CYS A 70 -44.41 -12.42 -3.74
N GLY A 71 -43.48 -12.70 -2.81
CA GLY A 71 -43.59 -12.32 -1.41
C GLY A 71 -44.55 -13.21 -0.57
N VAL A 72 -45.34 -14.10 -1.18
CA VAL A 72 -46.22 -15.00 -0.45
C VAL A 72 -45.43 -15.94 0.45
N ILE A 73 -45.98 -16.23 1.64
CA ILE A 73 -45.35 -17.14 2.60
C ILE A 73 -45.21 -18.53 1.97
N ALA A 74 -43.99 -19.03 1.91
CA ALA A 74 -43.67 -20.32 1.34
C ALA A 74 -43.71 -21.43 2.39
N THR A 75 -44.01 -22.65 1.92
CA THR A 75 -44.05 -23.85 2.78
C THR A 75 -42.70 -24.57 2.76
N GLY A 76 -42.23 -25.00 3.92
CA GLY A 76 -40.98 -25.76 4.05
C GLY A 76 -41.06 -27.10 3.29
N HIS A 77 -40.01 -27.42 2.50
CA HIS A 77 -39.89 -28.62 1.69
C HIS A 77 -38.53 -29.29 1.83
N GLY A 78 -38.20 -29.66 3.05
CA GLY A 78 -36.96 -30.34 3.36
C GLY A 78 -35.73 -29.39 3.43
N ARG A 79 -34.55 -29.99 3.34
CA ARG A 79 -33.26 -29.28 3.50
C ARG A 79 -32.26 -29.75 2.43
N VAL A 80 -31.27 -28.89 2.15
CA VAL A 80 -30.11 -29.20 1.31
C VAL A 80 -28.86 -28.79 2.09
N VAL A 81 -27.83 -29.63 2.08
CA VAL A 81 -26.54 -29.31 2.72
C VAL A 81 -25.63 -28.64 1.71
N VAL A 82 -25.11 -27.48 2.09
CA VAL A 82 -24.06 -26.75 1.35
C VAL A 82 -22.86 -26.63 2.24
N GLU A 83 -21.68 -26.93 1.71
CA GLU A 83 -20.41 -26.77 2.45
C GLU A 83 -19.70 -25.51 2.01
N VAL A 84 -19.32 -24.67 2.96
CA VAL A 84 -18.51 -23.45 2.75
C VAL A 84 -17.26 -23.47 3.62
N ILE A 85 -16.22 -22.86 3.11
CA ILE A 85 -14.95 -22.65 3.83
C ILE A 85 -15.13 -21.47 4.76
N ASP A 86 -14.73 -21.63 6.02
CA ASP A 86 -14.83 -20.56 6.99
C ASP A 86 -13.46 -20.11 7.53
N ALA A 87 -13.46 -19.01 8.29
CA ALA A 87 -12.25 -18.51 8.94
C ALA A 87 -11.63 -19.59 9.84
N PRO A 88 -10.29 -19.73 9.91
CA PRO A 88 -9.66 -20.77 10.72
C PRO A 88 -9.97 -20.56 12.20
N TRP A 89 -10.23 -21.66 12.91
CA TRP A 89 -10.40 -21.62 14.35
C TRP A 89 -9.30 -22.42 15.07
N ALA A 90 -8.65 -21.78 16.06
CA ALA A 90 -7.54 -22.38 16.81
C ALA A 90 -6.43 -22.96 15.89
N GLY A 91 -6.11 -22.24 14.80
CA GLY A 91 -5.10 -22.66 13.82
C GLY A 91 -5.50 -23.82 12.90
N ARG A 92 -6.75 -24.22 12.90
CA ARG A 92 -7.28 -25.30 12.08
C ARG A 92 -8.22 -24.78 10.99
N PRO A 93 -8.19 -25.32 9.76
CA PRO A 93 -9.20 -25.05 8.75
C PRO A 93 -10.60 -25.41 9.26
N VAL A 94 -11.60 -24.65 8.84
CA VAL A 94 -12.99 -24.86 9.21
C VAL A 94 -13.86 -25.05 7.95
N ARG A 95 -14.74 -26.03 8.00
CA ARG A 95 -15.82 -26.27 7.02
C ARG A 95 -17.14 -26.10 7.73
N VAL A 96 -18.00 -25.25 7.17
CA VAL A 96 -19.39 -25.09 7.65
C VAL A 96 -20.31 -25.82 6.70
N ARG A 97 -20.96 -26.84 7.19
CA ARG A 97 -21.99 -27.61 6.50
C ARG A 97 -23.35 -27.03 6.85
N TRP A 98 -23.81 -26.12 6.01
CA TRP A 98 -25.05 -25.42 6.25
C TRP A 98 -26.25 -26.21 5.70
N ARG A 99 -27.14 -26.64 6.59
CA ARG A 99 -28.39 -27.33 6.29
C ARG A 99 -29.46 -26.32 5.92
N LYS A 100 -29.40 -25.78 4.71
CA LYS A 100 -30.31 -24.79 4.15
C LYS A 100 -31.72 -25.35 4.02
N ARG A 101 -32.72 -24.58 4.35
CA ARG A 101 -34.10 -24.93 4.10
C ARG A 101 -34.45 -24.79 2.60
N ARG A 102 -35.25 -25.73 2.10
CA ARG A 102 -35.96 -25.61 0.80
C ARG A 102 -37.37 -25.19 1.07
N TRP A 103 -37.90 -24.40 0.16
CA TRP A 103 -39.24 -23.83 0.24
C TRP A 103 -39.97 -24.03 -1.07
N ILE A 104 -41.35 -24.19 -1.00
CA ILE A 104 -42.22 -24.20 -2.14
C ILE A 104 -43.14 -23.00 -2.05
N CYS A 105 -43.27 -22.29 -3.16
CA CYS A 105 -44.30 -21.30 -3.38
C CYS A 105 -45.56 -21.96 -3.94
N HIS A 106 -46.70 -21.69 -3.34
CA HIS A 106 -47.97 -22.23 -3.76
C HIS A 106 -48.83 -21.22 -4.54
N GLU A 107 -48.25 -20.08 -4.93
CA GLU A 107 -48.92 -19.08 -5.74
C GLU A 107 -48.91 -19.50 -7.23
N ASP A 108 -50.05 -19.80 -7.79
CA ASP A 108 -50.19 -20.37 -9.13
C ASP A 108 -49.63 -19.49 -10.26
N VAL A 109 -49.68 -18.15 -10.07
CA VAL A 109 -49.19 -17.18 -11.04
C VAL A 109 -47.69 -16.84 -10.84
N CYS A 110 -47.05 -17.42 -9.83
CA CYS A 110 -45.65 -17.15 -9.54
C CYS A 110 -44.74 -18.06 -10.36
N ALA A 111 -43.74 -17.43 -11.03
CA ALA A 111 -42.75 -18.20 -11.79
C ALA A 111 -41.77 -19.00 -10.89
N VAL A 112 -41.72 -18.70 -9.60
CA VAL A 112 -40.87 -19.39 -8.63
C VAL A 112 -41.64 -20.53 -7.99
N VAL A 113 -41.37 -21.75 -8.42
CA VAL A 113 -42.01 -22.96 -7.84
C VAL A 113 -41.34 -23.37 -6.54
N SER A 114 -40.00 -23.41 -6.51
CA SER A 114 -39.24 -23.75 -5.30
C SER A 114 -37.95 -22.97 -5.24
N PHE A 115 -37.48 -22.73 -4.03
CA PHE A 115 -36.22 -22.02 -3.80
C PHE A 115 -35.54 -22.54 -2.54
N VAL A 116 -34.24 -22.22 -2.41
CA VAL A 116 -33.41 -22.52 -1.23
C VAL A 116 -33.13 -21.20 -0.53
N GLU A 117 -33.19 -21.21 0.78
CA GLU A 117 -32.82 -20.03 1.57
C GLU A 117 -31.43 -19.51 1.20
N GLN A 118 -31.31 -18.21 1.25
CA GLN A 118 -30.03 -17.50 1.03
C GLN A 118 -29.87 -16.49 2.16
N ASP A 119 -28.64 -16.42 2.68
CA ASP A 119 -28.24 -15.41 3.64
C ASP A 119 -26.86 -14.87 3.25
N PRO A 120 -26.79 -13.67 2.66
CA PRO A 120 -25.53 -13.05 2.25
C PRO A 120 -24.58 -12.76 3.41
N GLU A 121 -25.08 -12.58 4.63
CA GLU A 121 -24.22 -12.39 5.83
C GLU A 121 -23.44 -13.67 6.13
N VAL A 122 -24.00 -14.81 5.82
CA VAL A 122 -23.32 -16.11 5.97
C VAL A 122 -22.44 -16.40 4.77
N CYS A 123 -23.00 -16.36 3.57
CA CYS A 123 -22.30 -16.69 2.34
C CYS A 123 -23.05 -16.14 1.13
N ALA A 124 -22.33 -15.54 0.19
CA ALA A 124 -22.90 -15.14 -1.11
C ALA A 124 -23.52 -16.35 -1.86
N PRO A 125 -24.54 -16.16 -2.69
CA PRO A 125 -25.11 -17.23 -3.51
C PRO A 125 -24.01 -17.95 -4.31
N ARG A 126 -23.94 -19.28 -4.19
CA ARG A 126 -22.89 -20.13 -4.79
C ARG A 126 -21.45 -19.80 -4.34
N GLY A 127 -21.28 -19.00 -3.28
CA GLY A 127 -19.98 -18.71 -2.69
C GLY A 127 -19.33 -19.98 -2.10
N LEU A 128 -18.01 -20.07 -2.20
CA LEU A 128 -17.22 -21.17 -1.62
C LEU A 128 -16.67 -20.82 -0.23
N LEU A 129 -16.57 -19.53 0.08
CA LEU A 129 -16.13 -19.02 1.37
C LEU A 129 -17.29 -18.30 2.07
N SER A 130 -17.33 -18.41 3.40
CA SER A 130 -18.23 -17.56 4.21
C SER A 130 -17.82 -16.09 4.08
N THR A 131 -18.80 -15.20 4.28
CA THR A 131 -18.56 -13.74 4.26
C THR A 131 -17.52 -13.36 5.29
N ARG A 132 -17.53 -13.96 6.49
CA ARG A 132 -16.51 -13.69 7.52
C ARG A 132 -15.12 -14.25 7.16
N ALA A 133 -15.02 -15.38 6.44
CA ALA A 133 -13.72 -15.86 5.94
C ALA A 133 -13.11 -14.92 4.91
N ILE A 134 -13.94 -14.31 4.07
CA ILE A 134 -13.49 -13.26 3.14
C ILE A 134 -13.03 -12.03 3.91
N ARG A 135 -13.81 -11.54 4.87
CA ARG A 135 -13.46 -10.40 5.74
C ARG A 135 -12.15 -10.66 6.49
N TRP A 136 -12.04 -11.83 7.14
CA TRP A 136 -10.83 -12.24 7.82
C TRP A 136 -9.61 -12.25 6.88
N SER A 137 -9.76 -12.83 5.69
CA SER A 137 -8.67 -12.89 4.70
C SER A 137 -8.22 -11.51 4.25
N ILE A 138 -9.14 -10.59 4.01
CA ILE A 138 -8.84 -9.18 3.65
C ILE A 138 -8.10 -8.49 4.81
N GLY A 139 -8.56 -8.69 6.05
CA GLY A 139 -7.88 -8.16 7.25
C GLY A 139 -6.45 -8.65 7.38
N GLN A 140 -6.22 -9.97 7.19
CA GLN A 140 -4.87 -10.57 7.22
C GLN A 140 -3.96 -10.04 6.09
N LEU A 141 -4.52 -9.86 4.88
CA LEU A 141 -3.77 -9.27 3.75
C LEU A 141 -3.35 -7.84 4.01
N ARG A 142 -4.20 -7.07 4.70
CA ARG A 142 -4.00 -5.65 4.94
C ARG A 142 -3.06 -5.39 6.11
N ARG A 143 -3.30 -6.02 7.26
CA ARG A 143 -2.63 -5.69 8.52
C ARG A 143 -1.43 -6.58 8.84
N GLU A 144 -1.51 -7.87 8.44
CA GLU A 144 -0.51 -8.87 8.85
C GLU A 144 0.47 -9.21 7.72
N ALA A 145 0.48 -8.43 6.63
CA ALA A 145 1.32 -8.68 5.47
C ALA A 145 1.22 -10.12 4.91
N ALA A 146 0.08 -10.78 5.12
CA ALA A 146 -0.13 -12.16 4.71
C ALA A 146 -0.09 -12.31 3.17
N THR A 147 0.25 -13.52 2.71
CA THR A 147 0.17 -13.87 1.29
C THR A 147 -1.11 -14.65 1.01
N ILE A 148 -1.69 -14.52 -0.19
CA ILE A 148 -2.86 -15.33 -0.62
C ILE A 148 -2.55 -16.83 -0.45
N GLN A 149 -1.34 -17.29 -0.81
CA GLN A 149 -0.95 -18.68 -0.66
C GLN A 149 -0.87 -19.12 0.82
N GLY A 150 -0.41 -18.23 1.69
CA GLY A 150 -0.38 -18.49 3.14
C GLY A 150 -1.78 -18.65 3.72
N LEU A 151 -2.68 -17.74 3.37
CA LEU A 151 -4.07 -17.77 3.80
C LEU A 151 -4.83 -18.97 3.23
N ALA A 152 -4.59 -19.29 1.94
CA ALA A 152 -5.19 -20.47 1.32
C ALA A 152 -4.83 -21.76 2.08
N ARG A 153 -3.57 -21.90 2.55
CA ARG A 153 -3.18 -23.04 3.39
C ARG A 153 -3.90 -23.04 4.74
N GLN A 154 -4.03 -21.88 5.40
CA GLN A 154 -4.75 -21.77 6.68
C GLN A 154 -6.24 -22.09 6.54
N LEU A 155 -6.83 -21.73 5.41
CA LEU A 155 -8.23 -22.05 5.07
C LEU A 155 -8.41 -23.48 4.55
N GLY A 156 -7.35 -24.24 4.31
CA GLY A 156 -7.39 -25.55 3.70
C GLY A 156 -7.97 -25.51 2.27
N THR A 157 -7.57 -24.54 1.47
CA THR A 157 -8.05 -24.34 0.09
C THR A 157 -6.94 -23.95 -0.87
N THR A 158 -7.28 -23.65 -2.13
CA THR A 158 -6.30 -23.24 -3.15
C THR A 158 -6.20 -21.71 -3.26
N TRP A 159 -5.08 -21.26 -3.82
CA TRP A 159 -4.87 -19.84 -4.13
C TRP A 159 -6.00 -19.29 -5.02
N ASN A 160 -6.37 -20.05 -6.05
CA ASN A 160 -7.42 -19.63 -6.99
C ASN A 160 -8.79 -19.50 -6.30
N THR A 161 -9.16 -20.48 -5.47
CA THR A 161 -10.43 -20.45 -4.73
C THR A 161 -10.51 -19.21 -3.84
N LEU A 162 -9.46 -18.93 -3.06
CA LEU A 162 -9.46 -17.76 -2.20
C LEU A 162 -9.50 -16.47 -3.01
N TRP A 163 -8.65 -16.34 -4.03
CA TRP A 163 -8.53 -15.09 -4.79
C TRP A 163 -9.81 -14.78 -5.59
N THR A 164 -10.46 -15.77 -6.17
CA THR A 164 -11.75 -15.59 -6.88
C THR A 164 -12.85 -15.05 -5.98
N GLN A 165 -12.81 -15.33 -4.68
CA GLN A 165 -13.80 -14.83 -3.72
C GLN A 165 -13.42 -13.46 -3.15
N VAL A 166 -12.13 -13.18 -2.95
CA VAL A 166 -11.63 -11.92 -2.38
C VAL A 166 -11.59 -10.80 -3.44
N ARG A 167 -11.15 -11.11 -4.67
CA ARG A 167 -10.96 -10.13 -5.75
C ARG A 167 -12.19 -9.27 -6.04
N PRO A 168 -13.40 -9.83 -6.21
CA PRO A 168 -14.60 -9.01 -6.50
C PRO A 168 -14.89 -7.99 -5.41
N VAL A 169 -14.69 -8.36 -4.14
CA VAL A 169 -14.90 -7.45 -2.99
C VAL A 169 -13.91 -6.28 -3.05
N LEU A 170 -12.64 -6.58 -3.33
CA LEU A 170 -11.62 -5.52 -3.47
C LEU A 170 -11.87 -4.65 -4.70
N ALA A 171 -12.33 -5.22 -5.82
CA ALA A 171 -12.65 -4.48 -7.03
C ALA A 171 -13.83 -3.51 -6.78
N THR A 172 -14.91 -3.98 -6.18
CA THR A 172 -16.04 -3.11 -5.80
C THR A 172 -15.59 -1.97 -4.89
N ALA A 173 -14.76 -2.25 -3.89
CA ALA A 173 -14.21 -1.22 -3.02
C ALA A 173 -13.26 -0.27 -3.76
N ALA A 174 -12.53 -0.73 -4.77
CA ALA A 174 -11.64 0.10 -5.58
C ALA A 174 -12.41 1.05 -6.51
N ASP A 175 -13.56 0.63 -6.98
CA ASP A 175 -14.44 1.41 -7.87
C ASP A 175 -15.33 2.43 -7.11
N ASP A 176 -15.33 2.39 -5.77
CA ASP A 176 -16.16 3.29 -4.95
C ASP A 176 -15.67 4.76 -5.07
N PRO A 177 -16.51 5.68 -5.58
CA PRO A 177 -16.12 7.09 -5.75
C PRO A 177 -15.88 7.82 -4.42
N VAL A 178 -16.44 7.35 -3.31
CA VAL A 178 -16.21 7.90 -1.95
C VAL A 178 -14.71 7.96 -1.61
N ARG A 179 -13.90 7.08 -2.18
CA ARG A 179 -12.44 7.10 -2.01
C ARG A 179 -11.76 8.39 -2.45
N PHE A 180 -12.38 9.14 -3.33
CA PHE A 180 -11.85 10.38 -3.91
C PHE A 180 -12.50 11.64 -3.29
N GLU A 181 -13.41 11.47 -2.35
CA GLU A 181 -13.98 12.58 -1.61
C GLU A 181 -12.95 13.15 -0.63
N ASN A 182 -13.07 14.46 -0.37
CA ASN A 182 -12.23 15.19 0.60
C ASN A 182 -10.72 15.22 0.31
N VAL A 183 -10.27 14.89 -0.89
CA VAL A 183 -8.85 14.99 -1.28
C VAL A 183 -8.52 16.46 -1.55
N GLN A 184 -7.67 17.05 -0.70
CA GLN A 184 -7.21 18.44 -0.80
C GLN A 184 -5.72 18.52 -1.15
N VAL A 185 -4.92 17.55 -0.71
CA VAL A 185 -3.48 17.50 -0.99
C VAL A 185 -3.16 16.23 -1.74
N LEU A 186 -2.65 16.39 -2.95
CA LEU A 186 -2.36 15.29 -3.88
C LEU A 186 -0.86 15.18 -4.12
N GLY A 187 -0.28 14.01 -3.85
CA GLY A 187 1.08 13.66 -4.20
C GLY A 187 1.12 12.78 -5.45
N VAL A 188 2.10 12.98 -6.31
CA VAL A 188 2.36 12.14 -7.48
C VAL A 188 3.82 11.73 -7.54
N ASP A 189 4.05 10.44 -7.85
CA ASP A 189 5.39 9.90 -8.02
C ASP A 189 5.37 8.65 -8.92
N GLU A 190 6.55 8.25 -9.39
CA GLU A 190 6.70 7.01 -10.12
C GLU A 190 7.05 5.82 -9.22
N HIS A 191 6.55 4.65 -9.61
CA HIS A 191 6.87 3.39 -9.00
C HIS A 191 7.23 2.31 -10.02
N ILE A 192 8.32 1.57 -9.77
CA ILE A 192 8.75 0.46 -10.60
C ILE A 192 8.05 -0.81 -10.14
N TRP A 193 7.10 -1.35 -10.90
CA TRP A 193 6.41 -2.56 -10.52
C TRP A 193 7.08 -3.85 -11.01
N HIS A 194 7.87 -3.79 -12.10
CA HIS A 194 8.73 -4.88 -12.52
C HIS A 194 10.01 -4.37 -13.18
N HIS A 195 11.09 -5.13 -13.08
CA HIS A 195 12.32 -4.82 -13.81
C HIS A 195 12.14 -5.08 -15.31
N ARG A 196 12.93 -4.39 -16.13
CA ARG A 196 12.88 -4.58 -17.58
C ARG A 196 13.18 -6.04 -17.93
N ASP A 197 12.17 -6.72 -18.49
CA ASP A 197 12.29 -8.04 -19.06
C ASP A 197 11.94 -7.93 -20.56
N PRO A 198 12.87 -8.25 -21.49
CA PRO A 198 12.62 -8.19 -22.91
C PRO A 198 11.43 -9.03 -23.40
N ARG A 199 11.05 -10.05 -22.61
CA ARG A 199 9.93 -10.94 -22.88
C ARG A 199 8.58 -10.39 -22.42
N ARG A 200 8.56 -9.32 -21.63
CA ARG A 200 7.34 -8.69 -21.12
C ARG A 200 7.01 -7.43 -21.89
N ARG A 201 5.77 -7.33 -22.33
CA ARG A 201 5.21 -6.12 -22.92
C ARG A 201 4.58 -5.26 -21.85
N GLY A 202 4.51 -3.95 -22.10
CA GLY A 202 3.88 -2.96 -21.23
C GLY A 202 4.88 -2.11 -20.44
N PRO A 203 4.38 -1.09 -19.75
CA PRO A 203 5.21 -0.16 -19.00
C PRO A 203 5.86 -0.82 -17.80
N LYS A 204 7.12 -0.53 -17.58
CA LYS A 204 7.89 -0.93 -16.41
C LYS A 204 7.50 -0.12 -15.17
N GLU A 205 7.16 1.14 -15.41
CA GLU A 205 6.89 2.15 -14.40
C GLU A 205 5.39 2.42 -14.34
N LEU A 206 4.91 2.75 -13.16
CA LEU A 206 3.55 3.19 -12.87
C LEU A 206 3.61 4.60 -12.31
N THR A 207 2.57 5.38 -12.54
CA THR A 207 2.33 6.64 -11.83
C THR A 207 1.40 6.35 -10.65
N GLY A 208 1.83 6.70 -9.45
CA GLY A 208 1.07 6.59 -8.21
C GLY A 208 0.51 7.93 -7.78
N MET A 209 -0.77 7.98 -7.46
CA MET A 209 -1.46 9.14 -6.88
C MET A 209 -1.77 8.84 -5.42
N VAL A 210 -1.37 9.75 -4.54
CA VAL A 210 -1.45 9.58 -3.09
C VAL A 210 -2.16 10.80 -2.49
N GLU A 211 -3.16 10.57 -1.64
CA GLU A 211 -3.68 11.61 -0.78
C GLU A 211 -2.72 11.83 0.38
N LEU A 212 -2.48 13.11 0.69
CA LEU A 212 -1.58 13.55 1.74
C LEU A 212 -2.36 14.40 2.74
N THR A 213 -3.07 13.75 3.66
CA THR A 213 -3.80 14.45 4.72
C THR A 213 -2.82 15.18 5.65
N ARG A 214 -3.07 16.44 5.89
CA ARG A 214 -2.27 17.31 6.76
C ARG A 214 -3.01 17.62 8.07
N GLY A 215 -2.31 18.18 9.05
CA GLY A 215 -2.89 18.57 10.32
C GLY A 215 -2.34 17.79 11.52
N PRO A 216 -3.08 17.71 12.64
CA PRO A 216 -2.60 17.08 13.88
C PRO A 216 -2.29 15.58 13.73
N HIS A 217 -2.98 14.91 12.81
CA HIS A 217 -2.82 13.48 12.53
C HIS A 217 -2.58 13.28 11.03
N PRO A 218 -1.34 13.57 10.55
CA PRO A 218 -1.03 13.43 9.13
C PRO A 218 -1.08 11.98 8.71
N THR A 219 -1.76 11.71 7.59
CA THR A 219 -1.83 10.37 6.99
C THR A 219 -1.55 10.45 5.50
N ALA A 220 -1.14 9.33 4.93
CA ALA A 220 -1.02 9.15 3.50
C ALA A 220 -1.73 7.87 3.09
N ARG A 221 -2.49 7.91 1.98
CA ARG A 221 -3.11 6.72 1.39
C ARG A 221 -3.01 6.74 -0.13
N LEU A 222 -2.80 5.58 -0.71
CA LEU A 222 -2.78 5.42 -2.15
C LEU A 222 -4.18 5.61 -2.72
N LEU A 223 -4.34 6.55 -3.62
CA LEU A 223 -5.59 6.74 -4.36
C LEU A 223 -5.64 5.80 -5.57
N ASP A 224 -4.54 5.73 -6.34
CA ASP A 224 -4.49 4.90 -7.53
C ASP A 224 -3.07 4.63 -8.02
N LEU A 225 -2.93 3.62 -8.89
CA LEU A 225 -1.73 3.30 -9.66
C LEU A 225 -2.10 3.11 -11.12
N VAL A 226 -1.57 3.94 -12.00
CA VAL A 226 -1.82 3.82 -13.44
C VAL A 226 -0.56 3.44 -14.22
N PRO A 227 -0.68 2.64 -15.30
CA PRO A 227 0.46 2.24 -16.11
C PRO A 227 1.14 3.42 -16.81
N GLY A 228 2.46 3.46 -16.74
CA GLY A 228 3.31 4.44 -17.41
C GLY A 228 3.84 5.52 -16.50
N ARG A 229 4.97 6.14 -16.92
CA ARG A 229 5.60 7.32 -16.31
C ARG A 229 5.51 8.46 -17.31
N SER A 230 4.36 9.14 -17.36
CA SER A 230 4.17 10.24 -18.29
C SER A 230 3.19 11.28 -17.77
N GLY A 231 3.37 12.53 -18.17
CA GLY A 231 2.37 13.57 -17.92
C GLY A 231 1.00 13.23 -18.50
N LYS A 232 0.97 12.48 -19.63
CA LYS A 232 -0.30 12.02 -20.20
C LYS A 232 -1.05 11.07 -19.28
N ALA A 233 -0.39 10.05 -18.71
CA ALA A 233 -1.03 9.10 -17.81
C ALA A 233 -1.64 9.80 -16.59
N TYR A 234 -0.93 10.80 -16.04
CA TYR A 234 -1.43 11.57 -14.90
C TYR A 234 -2.56 12.51 -15.31
N ARG A 235 -2.48 13.18 -16.48
CA ARG A 235 -3.55 14.03 -17.03
C ARG A 235 -4.82 13.21 -17.27
N ASP A 236 -4.72 12.08 -17.95
CA ASP A 236 -5.86 11.21 -18.25
C ASP A 236 -6.55 10.76 -16.93
N TRP A 237 -5.78 10.43 -15.91
CA TRP A 237 -6.32 10.07 -14.59
C TRP A 237 -7.08 11.25 -13.93
N LEU A 238 -6.52 12.48 -13.99
CA LEU A 238 -7.17 13.68 -13.45
C LEU A 238 -8.47 14.00 -14.20
N ASP A 239 -8.49 13.81 -15.51
CA ASP A 239 -9.68 13.98 -16.33
C ASP A 239 -10.79 13.01 -15.94
N GLU A 240 -10.45 11.74 -15.71
CA GLU A 240 -11.41 10.71 -15.25
C GLU A 240 -12.02 11.02 -13.88
N ARG A 241 -11.33 11.73 -13.00
CA ARG A 241 -11.85 12.16 -11.68
C ARG A 241 -12.87 13.29 -11.78
N GLY A 242 -12.91 14.01 -12.89
CA GLY A 242 -13.87 15.07 -13.15
C GLY A 242 -13.55 16.39 -12.48
N GLU A 243 -14.29 17.42 -12.86
CA GLU A 243 -14.06 18.82 -12.42
C GLU A 243 -14.21 19.00 -10.90
N GLY A 244 -15.21 18.36 -10.29
CA GLY A 244 -15.45 18.45 -8.86
C GLY A 244 -14.30 17.94 -7.99
N PHE A 245 -13.58 16.89 -8.44
CA PHE A 245 -12.36 16.44 -7.78
C PHE A 245 -11.24 17.44 -7.98
N ARG A 246 -11.00 17.87 -9.23
CA ARG A 246 -9.88 18.78 -9.56
C ARG A 246 -9.96 20.10 -8.80
N LYS A 247 -11.15 20.69 -8.66
CA LYS A 247 -11.37 21.95 -7.89
C LYS A 247 -11.16 21.81 -6.38
N ARG A 248 -11.23 20.61 -5.83
CA ARG A 248 -10.97 20.39 -4.39
C ARG A 248 -9.49 20.26 -4.05
N VAL A 249 -8.64 19.96 -5.03
CA VAL A 249 -7.20 19.84 -4.80
C VAL A 249 -6.60 21.23 -4.66
N GLU A 250 -6.15 21.56 -3.45
CA GLU A 250 -5.54 22.85 -3.09
C GLU A 250 -4.01 22.81 -3.27
N ILE A 251 -3.39 21.66 -3.02
CA ILE A 251 -1.93 21.46 -3.10
C ILE A 251 -1.62 20.20 -3.90
N ALA A 252 -0.71 20.33 -4.87
CA ALA A 252 -0.17 19.19 -5.62
C ALA A 252 1.34 19.09 -5.43
N THR A 253 1.82 18.01 -4.79
CA THR A 253 3.25 17.77 -4.56
C THR A 253 3.82 16.81 -5.58
N LEU A 254 5.04 17.05 -6.04
CA LEU A 254 5.70 16.24 -7.06
C LEU A 254 7.22 16.26 -6.95
N ASP A 255 7.83 15.27 -7.59
CA ASP A 255 9.25 15.25 -7.92
C ASP A 255 9.56 16.17 -9.11
N PRO A 256 10.82 16.58 -9.33
CA PRO A 256 11.19 17.49 -10.41
C PRO A 256 11.08 16.83 -11.80
N PHE A 257 9.88 16.39 -12.17
CA PHE A 257 9.53 15.81 -13.45
C PHE A 257 8.55 16.70 -14.22
N GLN A 258 9.00 17.24 -15.36
CA GLN A 258 8.24 18.22 -16.15
C GLN A 258 6.89 17.68 -16.63
N GLY A 259 6.77 16.38 -16.90
CA GLY A 259 5.53 15.77 -17.34
C GLY A 259 4.40 15.91 -16.31
N TYR A 260 4.69 15.68 -15.04
CA TYR A 260 3.71 15.86 -13.95
C TYR A 260 3.38 17.34 -13.74
N LYS A 261 4.40 18.21 -13.78
CA LYS A 261 4.18 19.67 -13.68
C LYS A 261 3.20 20.17 -14.73
N ASN A 262 3.41 19.78 -16.00
CA ASN A 262 2.52 20.19 -17.07
C ASN A 262 1.08 19.65 -16.88
N ALA A 263 0.93 18.42 -16.38
CA ALA A 263 -0.39 17.87 -16.09
C ALA A 263 -1.09 18.62 -14.93
N ILE A 264 -0.34 19.03 -13.91
CA ILE A 264 -0.86 19.87 -12.80
C ILE A 264 -1.29 21.23 -13.34
N ASP A 265 -0.43 21.89 -14.13
CA ASP A 265 -0.73 23.23 -14.68
C ASP A 265 -1.95 23.21 -15.61
N ASP A 266 -2.15 22.11 -16.36
CA ASP A 266 -3.27 21.95 -17.29
C ASP A 266 -4.60 21.56 -16.61
N GLN A 267 -4.56 20.82 -15.48
CA GLN A 267 -5.73 20.17 -14.91
C GLN A 267 -6.12 20.67 -13.51
N LEU A 268 -5.17 21.22 -12.77
CA LEU A 268 -5.34 21.66 -11.38
C LEU A 268 -5.01 23.16 -11.30
N GLU A 269 -5.76 23.99 -12.05
CA GLU A 269 -5.51 25.44 -12.20
C GLU A 269 -5.42 26.18 -10.87
N ASP A 270 -6.26 25.78 -9.91
CA ASP A 270 -6.35 26.42 -8.58
C ASP A 270 -5.35 25.86 -7.55
N ALA A 271 -4.67 24.74 -7.87
CA ALA A 271 -3.78 24.07 -6.94
C ALA A 271 -2.40 24.71 -6.89
N THR A 272 -1.86 24.85 -5.68
CA THR A 272 -0.46 25.23 -5.48
C THR A 272 0.44 24.03 -5.74
N CYS A 273 1.25 24.12 -6.81
CA CYS A 273 2.24 23.10 -7.14
C CYS A 273 3.47 23.23 -6.24
N VAL A 274 3.84 22.18 -5.50
CA VAL A 274 4.96 22.17 -4.55
C VAL A 274 6.00 21.12 -4.95
N LEU A 275 7.25 21.57 -5.12
CA LEU A 275 8.37 20.68 -5.38
C LEU A 275 8.87 20.03 -4.08
N ASP A 276 9.05 18.73 -4.11
CA ASP A 276 9.46 17.99 -2.92
C ASP A 276 10.84 18.39 -2.39
N ALA A 277 10.89 18.70 -1.08
CA ALA A 277 12.09 19.15 -0.39
C ALA A 277 13.20 18.08 -0.39
N PHE A 278 12.85 16.79 -0.20
CA PHE A 278 13.82 15.71 -0.22
C PHE A 278 14.49 15.58 -1.58
N HIS A 279 13.74 15.71 -2.67
CA HIS A 279 14.29 15.65 -4.03
C HIS A 279 15.19 16.84 -4.35
N ILE A 280 14.91 18.03 -3.82
CA ILE A 280 15.83 19.18 -3.94
C ILE A 280 17.18 18.86 -3.28
N VAL A 281 17.17 18.33 -2.05
CA VAL A 281 18.38 17.95 -1.33
C VAL A 281 19.11 16.79 -2.04
N LYS A 282 18.36 15.82 -2.58
CA LYS A 282 18.90 14.70 -3.38
C LYS A 282 19.62 15.18 -4.65
N LEU A 283 19.04 16.16 -5.37
CA LEU A 283 19.70 16.79 -6.52
C LEU A 283 21.01 17.48 -6.15
N ALA A 284 21.05 18.18 -5.02
CA ALA A 284 22.28 18.78 -4.51
C ALA A 284 23.34 17.73 -4.18
N GLY A 285 22.97 16.67 -3.49
CA GLY A 285 23.86 15.54 -3.20
C GLY A 285 24.41 14.84 -4.44
N ALA A 286 23.59 14.72 -5.49
CA ALA A 286 24.02 14.19 -6.78
C ALA A 286 25.03 15.12 -7.48
N ALA A 287 24.79 16.43 -7.45
CA ALA A 287 25.71 17.41 -8.01
C ALA A 287 27.10 17.35 -7.31
N VAL A 288 27.13 17.20 -5.98
CA VAL A 288 28.40 17.00 -5.23
C VAL A 288 29.12 15.73 -5.67
N ASP A 289 28.42 14.64 -5.86
CA ASP A 289 29.01 13.37 -6.32
C ASP A 289 29.54 13.47 -7.76
N ASP A 290 28.83 14.19 -8.64
CA ASP A 290 29.27 14.48 -10.00
C ASP A 290 30.60 15.28 -10.00
N VAL A 291 30.70 16.35 -9.18
CA VAL A 291 31.93 17.14 -9.01
C VAL A 291 33.05 16.24 -8.49
N ARG A 292 32.78 15.44 -7.45
CA ARG A 292 33.75 14.49 -6.89
C ARG A 292 34.28 13.53 -7.97
N CYS A 293 33.39 12.94 -8.74
CA CYS A 293 33.74 12.00 -9.80
C CYS A 293 34.57 12.67 -10.90
N ARG A 294 34.24 13.91 -11.30
CA ARG A 294 34.99 14.68 -12.29
C ARG A 294 36.39 15.00 -11.78
N ILE A 295 36.52 15.57 -10.59
CA ILE A 295 37.83 15.93 -10.01
C ILE A 295 38.73 14.69 -9.87
N GLN A 296 38.18 13.55 -9.42
CA GLN A 296 38.98 12.31 -9.38
C GLN A 296 39.37 11.80 -10.78
N GLN A 297 38.49 11.96 -11.77
CA GLN A 297 38.86 11.61 -13.15
C GLN A 297 39.94 12.50 -13.71
N GLU A 298 39.93 13.80 -13.41
CA GLU A 298 40.91 14.77 -13.86
C GLU A 298 42.28 14.61 -13.14
N THR A 299 42.28 14.32 -11.83
CA THR A 299 43.49 14.22 -11.03
C THR A 299 44.09 12.82 -10.99
N LEU A 300 43.29 11.75 -11.06
CA LEU A 300 43.71 10.36 -10.86
C LEU A 300 43.45 9.45 -12.08
N GLY A 301 42.81 9.95 -13.13
CA GLY A 301 42.42 9.15 -14.31
C GLY A 301 41.30 8.16 -14.10
N HIS A 302 40.56 8.21 -12.96
CA HIS A 302 39.43 7.36 -12.66
C HIS A 302 38.42 8.03 -11.69
N ARG A 303 37.19 7.52 -11.62
CA ARG A 303 36.10 8.09 -10.79
C ARG A 303 36.19 7.79 -9.29
N GLY A 304 37.26 7.16 -8.84
CA GLY A 304 37.54 6.86 -7.45
C GLY A 304 37.69 5.37 -7.14
N ARG A 305 38.70 5.06 -6.31
CA ARG A 305 39.03 3.71 -5.84
C ARG A 305 39.23 3.70 -4.34
N ARG A 306 39.26 2.53 -3.74
CA ARG A 306 39.61 2.37 -2.33
C ARG A 306 41.02 2.93 -2.09
N GLY A 307 41.13 3.80 -1.11
CA GLY A 307 42.37 4.50 -0.79
C GLY A 307 42.40 5.96 -1.24
N ASP A 308 41.64 6.39 -2.22
CA ASP A 308 41.58 7.79 -2.63
C ASP A 308 40.89 8.64 -1.56
N PRO A 309 41.42 9.81 -1.20
CA PRO A 309 40.83 10.68 -0.17
C PRO A 309 39.34 11.02 -0.43
N LEU A 310 39.04 11.51 -1.63
CA LEU A 310 37.64 11.88 -1.97
C LEU A 310 36.71 10.68 -2.06
N TYR A 311 37.16 9.52 -2.54
CA TYR A 311 36.36 8.31 -2.56
C TYR A 311 36.04 7.81 -1.14
N GLY A 312 37.00 7.95 -0.23
CA GLY A 312 36.83 7.59 1.18
C GLY A 312 35.72 8.35 1.89
N ILE A 313 35.41 9.59 1.47
CA ILE A 313 34.40 10.45 2.09
C ILE A 313 33.03 10.47 1.32
N ARG A 314 32.86 9.73 0.24
CA ARG A 314 31.68 9.79 -0.65
C ARG A 314 30.32 9.63 0.06
N HIS A 315 30.27 8.87 1.16
CA HIS A 315 29.06 8.73 1.97
C HIS A 315 28.90 9.88 2.97
N VAL A 316 30.01 10.42 3.47
CA VAL A 316 30.01 11.56 4.40
C VAL A 316 29.54 12.84 3.70
N LEU A 317 29.89 13.02 2.41
CA LEU A 317 29.44 14.15 1.59
C LEU A 317 27.91 14.23 1.42
N ARG A 318 27.19 13.12 1.64
CA ARG A 318 25.71 13.07 1.57
C ARG A 318 25.02 13.30 2.91
N ALA A 319 25.78 13.30 4.00
CA ALA A 319 25.24 13.54 5.33
C ALA A 319 25.07 15.04 5.60
N GLY A 320 24.08 15.40 6.40
CA GLY A 320 23.93 16.76 6.90
C GLY A 320 25.08 17.08 7.85
N ARG A 321 25.66 18.29 7.74
CA ARG A 321 26.80 18.71 8.57
C ARG A 321 26.52 18.62 10.06
N GLU A 322 25.29 18.85 10.48
CA GLU A 322 24.83 18.78 11.87
C GLU A 322 24.83 17.36 12.46
N ARG A 323 24.92 16.34 11.61
CA ARG A 323 24.93 14.92 12.00
C ARG A 323 26.32 14.29 11.96
N LEU A 324 27.35 15.05 11.56
CA LEU A 324 28.69 14.53 11.43
C LEU A 324 29.35 14.38 12.80
N THR A 325 29.98 13.25 13.04
CA THR A 325 30.89 13.06 14.17
C THR A 325 32.16 13.82 13.95
N SER A 326 32.90 14.18 15.05
CA SER A 326 34.22 14.86 14.96
C SER A 326 35.18 14.10 14.05
N ARG A 327 35.18 12.75 14.11
CA ARG A 327 36.02 11.93 13.23
C ARG A 327 35.63 12.07 11.75
N GLN A 328 34.34 12.22 11.43
CA GLN A 328 33.89 12.44 10.05
C GLN A 328 34.27 13.84 9.57
N GLN A 329 34.15 14.85 10.42
CA GLN A 329 34.59 16.22 10.11
C GLN A 329 36.10 16.28 9.81
N THR A 330 36.94 15.71 10.66
CA THR A 330 38.40 15.63 10.43
C THR A 330 38.71 14.91 9.11
N ARG A 331 37.97 13.83 8.78
CA ARG A 331 38.16 13.13 7.50
C ARG A 331 37.74 13.96 6.27
N LEU A 332 36.70 14.79 6.38
CA LEU A 332 36.30 15.73 5.32
C LEU A 332 37.41 16.76 5.09
N GLU A 333 37.88 17.42 6.15
CA GLU A 333 38.92 18.43 6.09
C GLU A 333 40.20 17.86 5.48
N ALA A 334 40.64 16.70 5.97
CA ALA A 334 41.84 16.03 5.44
C ALA A 334 41.66 15.65 3.94
N ALA A 335 40.49 15.25 3.52
CA ALA A 335 40.24 14.91 2.11
C ALA A 335 40.20 16.17 1.23
N PHE A 336 39.65 17.29 1.70
CA PHE A 336 39.59 18.54 0.95
C PHE A 336 40.99 19.17 0.81
N THR A 337 41.84 19.07 1.81
CA THR A 337 43.22 19.62 1.81
C THR A 337 44.24 18.71 1.13
N ALA A 338 43.89 17.46 0.80
CA ALA A 338 44.81 16.49 0.22
C ALA A 338 45.32 16.85 -1.19
N HIS A 339 44.58 17.68 -1.93
CA HIS A 339 44.97 18.15 -3.27
C HIS A 339 44.33 19.53 -3.55
N PRO A 340 45.00 20.46 -4.26
CA PRO A 340 44.45 21.79 -4.55
C PRO A 340 43.10 21.75 -5.28
N ASP A 341 42.92 20.85 -6.25
CA ASP A 341 41.71 20.76 -7.03
C ASP A 341 40.49 20.23 -6.22
N HIS A 342 40.74 19.66 -5.04
CA HIS A 342 39.66 19.21 -4.15
C HIS A 342 38.83 20.38 -3.60
N ILE A 343 39.28 21.63 -3.71
CA ILE A 343 38.50 22.83 -3.37
C ILE A 343 37.17 22.88 -4.13
N ALA A 344 37.11 22.36 -5.36
CA ALA A 344 35.85 22.31 -6.10
C ALA A 344 34.82 21.40 -5.44
N VAL A 345 35.25 20.27 -4.84
CA VAL A 345 34.37 19.35 -4.11
C VAL A 345 33.93 19.97 -2.77
N GLU A 346 34.81 20.68 -2.09
CA GLU A 346 34.50 21.41 -0.86
C GLU A 346 33.41 22.48 -1.12
N VAL A 347 33.62 23.32 -2.14
CA VAL A 347 32.65 24.36 -2.51
C VAL A 347 31.29 23.74 -2.89
N ALA A 348 31.30 22.67 -3.68
CA ALA A 348 30.07 21.95 -4.03
C ALA A 348 29.36 21.39 -2.79
N TYR A 349 30.11 20.81 -1.85
CA TYR A 349 29.59 20.32 -0.58
C TYR A 349 28.95 21.45 0.24
N ARG A 350 29.61 22.60 0.36
CA ARG A 350 29.08 23.78 1.08
C ARG A 350 27.78 24.27 0.42
N CYS A 351 27.73 24.40 -0.90
CA CYS A 351 26.51 24.76 -1.63
C CYS A 351 25.35 23.78 -1.37
N ALA A 352 25.65 22.48 -1.30
CA ALA A 352 24.64 21.47 -0.99
C ALA A 352 24.16 21.55 0.47
N GLN A 353 25.05 21.85 1.42
CA GLN A 353 24.67 22.08 2.82
C GLN A 353 23.83 23.34 2.99
N ASP A 354 24.18 24.44 2.30
CA ASP A 354 23.39 25.67 2.31
C ASP A 354 21.99 25.45 1.73
N LEU A 355 21.87 24.63 0.66
CA LEU A 355 20.57 24.27 0.10
C LEU A 355 19.76 23.38 1.05
N ARG A 356 20.40 22.50 1.80
CA ARG A 356 19.76 21.73 2.85
C ARG A 356 19.27 22.61 4.00
N ASP A 357 20.05 23.61 4.39
CA ASP A 357 19.74 24.53 5.48
C ASP A 357 18.52 25.39 5.20
N VAL A 358 18.14 25.57 3.93
CA VAL A 358 16.90 26.23 3.52
C VAL A 358 15.68 25.65 4.26
N PHE A 359 15.63 24.33 4.40
CA PHE A 359 14.54 23.60 5.04
C PHE A 359 14.67 23.48 6.57
N HIS A 360 15.78 23.93 7.15
CA HIS A 360 16.08 23.87 8.58
C HIS A 360 16.07 25.25 9.26
N GLN A 361 15.60 26.28 8.54
CA GLN A 361 15.53 27.61 9.11
C GLN A 361 14.42 27.70 10.18
N PRO A 362 14.59 28.54 11.21
CA PRO A 362 13.64 28.70 12.30
C PRO A 362 12.24 29.15 11.86
N THR A 363 12.14 29.86 10.73
CA THR A 363 10.88 30.34 10.19
C THR A 363 10.81 30.11 8.67
N PRO A 364 9.62 29.85 8.11
CA PRO A 364 9.42 29.73 6.66
C PRO A 364 9.96 30.94 5.88
N ALA A 365 9.76 32.16 6.40
CA ALA A 365 10.24 33.40 5.78
C ALA A 365 11.76 33.43 5.60
N ARG A 366 12.53 33.01 6.62
CA ARG A 366 14.00 32.89 6.52
C ARG A 366 14.43 31.81 5.55
N GLY A 367 13.74 30.65 5.55
CA GLY A 367 13.96 29.59 4.59
C GLY A 367 13.76 30.08 3.16
N ARG A 368 12.66 30.78 2.89
CA ARG A 368 12.34 31.39 1.60
C ARG A 368 13.43 32.38 1.14
N GLN A 369 13.87 33.30 2.02
CA GLN A 369 14.93 34.27 1.70
C GLN A 369 16.25 33.58 1.31
N LEU A 370 16.64 32.54 2.06
CA LEU A 370 17.84 31.76 1.74
C LEU A 370 17.68 31.01 0.40
N ALA A 371 16.52 30.41 0.15
CA ALA A 371 16.21 29.76 -1.12
C ALA A 371 16.33 30.72 -2.30
N GLU A 372 15.74 31.91 -2.20
CA GLU A 372 15.79 32.94 -3.24
C GLU A 372 17.24 33.38 -3.54
N LYS A 373 18.05 33.56 -2.49
CA LYS A 373 19.48 33.88 -2.61
C LYS A 373 20.24 32.77 -3.36
N LEU A 374 20.02 31.50 -3.01
CA LEU A 374 20.67 30.37 -3.65
C LEU A 374 20.23 30.20 -5.10
N ILE A 375 18.92 30.36 -5.40
CA ILE A 375 18.38 30.31 -6.76
C ILE A 375 19.03 31.40 -7.63
N ALA A 376 19.33 32.58 -7.08
CA ALA A 376 19.97 33.67 -7.78
C ALA A 376 21.48 33.42 -8.03
N SER A 377 22.21 32.90 -7.02
CA SER A 377 23.67 32.80 -7.04
C SER A 377 24.20 31.50 -7.67
N LEU A 378 23.59 30.34 -7.42
CA LEU A 378 24.10 29.05 -7.90
C LEU A 378 24.27 28.96 -9.43
N PRO A 379 23.39 29.55 -10.29
CA PRO A 379 23.58 29.51 -11.75
C PRO A 379 24.86 30.14 -12.28
N THR A 380 25.49 31.02 -11.51
CA THR A 380 26.75 31.72 -11.86
C THR A 380 27.98 31.11 -11.18
N CYS A 381 27.80 30.00 -10.44
CA CYS A 381 28.91 29.29 -9.82
C CYS A 381 29.91 28.81 -10.87
N PRO A 382 31.25 28.97 -10.65
CA PRO A 382 32.28 28.52 -11.60
C PRO A 382 32.33 26.98 -11.73
N ILE A 383 31.72 26.23 -10.83
CA ILE A 383 31.64 24.77 -10.87
C ILE A 383 30.45 24.38 -11.75
N PRO A 384 30.66 23.73 -12.93
CA PRO A 384 29.62 23.54 -13.93
C PRO A 384 28.44 22.69 -13.44
N GLU A 385 28.66 21.70 -12.54
CA GLU A 385 27.62 20.87 -11.97
C GLU A 385 26.72 21.69 -11.02
N ILE A 386 27.31 22.59 -10.24
CA ILE A 386 26.57 23.49 -9.34
C ILE A 386 25.81 24.55 -10.14
N ALA A 387 26.41 25.10 -11.20
CA ALA A 387 25.71 26.01 -12.10
C ALA A 387 24.50 25.33 -12.78
N ARG A 388 24.64 24.07 -13.19
CA ARG A 388 23.54 23.25 -13.75
C ARG A 388 22.44 23.02 -12.71
N LEU A 389 22.79 22.68 -11.46
CA LEU A 389 21.85 22.60 -10.35
C LEU A 389 21.09 23.92 -10.16
N GLY A 390 21.82 25.05 -10.12
CA GLY A 390 21.23 26.38 -10.01
C GLY A 390 20.23 26.70 -11.13
N LYS A 391 20.55 26.35 -12.39
CA LYS A 391 19.63 26.49 -13.53
C LYS A 391 18.39 25.64 -13.36
N THR A 392 18.51 24.42 -12.83
CA THR A 392 17.39 23.54 -12.52
C THR A 392 16.51 24.17 -11.45
N LEU A 393 17.09 24.63 -10.32
CA LEU A 393 16.33 25.29 -9.27
C LEU A 393 15.61 26.56 -9.74
N ARG A 394 16.25 27.34 -10.63
CA ARG A 394 15.64 28.53 -11.24
C ARG A 394 14.42 28.18 -12.09
N ARG A 395 14.47 27.08 -12.86
CA ARG A 395 13.32 26.57 -13.62
C ARG A 395 12.15 26.21 -12.72
N TRP A 396 12.44 25.62 -11.56
CA TRP A 396 11.45 25.18 -10.60
C TRP A 396 11.16 26.20 -9.49
N LYS A 397 11.59 27.47 -9.66
CA LYS A 397 11.53 28.49 -8.60
C LYS A 397 10.18 28.59 -7.94
N THR A 398 9.10 28.68 -8.70
CA THR A 398 7.74 28.84 -8.17
C THR A 398 7.33 27.66 -7.30
N ALA A 399 7.49 26.43 -7.81
CA ALA A 399 7.15 25.21 -7.07
C ALA A 399 8.08 24.97 -5.87
N PHE A 400 9.33 25.38 -5.95
CA PHE A 400 10.25 25.29 -4.81
C PHE A 400 9.87 26.27 -3.70
N LEU A 401 9.60 27.53 -4.04
CA LEU A 401 9.24 28.55 -3.05
C LEU A 401 7.86 28.31 -2.43
N ALA A 402 6.95 27.65 -3.16
CA ALA A 402 5.64 27.26 -2.66
C ALA A 402 5.70 26.35 -1.41
N TYR A 403 6.78 25.61 -1.18
CA TYR A 403 7.02 24.89 0.07
C TYR A 403 6.84 25.77 1.31
N PHE A 404 7.33 27.02 1.26
CA PHE A 404 7.25 27.96 2.38
C PHE A 404 5.89 28.63 2.51
N ASP A 405 5.14 28.68 1.43
CA ASP A 405 3.79 29.28 1.38
C ASP A 405 2.70 28.27 1.79
N THR A 406 3.03 26.97 1.75
CA THR A 406 2.12 25.88 2.07
C THR A 406 2.45 25.18 3.39
N ASP A 407 3.14 25.88 4.30
CA ASP A 407 3.54 25.34 5.60
C ASP A 407 4.28 23.99 5.50
N GLY A 408 5.23 23.89 4.57
CA GLY A 408 6.09 22.74 4.41
C GLY A 408 5.42 21.53 3.74
N ALA A 409 4.49 21.72 2.81
CA ALA A 409 3.95 20.61 2.04
C ALA A 409 5.07 19.88 1.29
N SER A 410 5.07 18.56 1.35
CA SER A 410 6.10 17.71 0.76
C SER A 410 5.53 16.40 0.24
N ASN A 411 6.31 15.70 -0.58
CA ASN A 411 5.95 14.38 -1.13
C ASN A 411 6.38 13.21 -0.23
N GLY A 412 6.81 13.48 1.00
CA GLY A 412 7.32 12.45 1.93
C GLY A 412 6.31 11.34 2.24
N GLY A 413 5.01 11.66 2.29
CA GLY A 413 3.96 10.66 2.43
C GLY A 413 3.88 9.73 1.22
N THR A 414 4.08 10.24 -0.01
CA THR A 414 4.13 9.43 -1.23
C THR A 414 5.33 8.48 -1.22
N GLU A 415 6.50 8.93 -0.76
CA GLU A 415 7.67 8.05 -0.58
C GLU A 415 7.41 6.94 0.44
N ALA A 416 6.72 7.25 1.55
CA ALA A 416 6.33 6.25 2.54
C ALA A 416 5.39 5.19 1.92
N ILE A 417 4.40 5.61 1.14
CA ILE A 417 3.50 4.72 0.40
C ILE A 417 4.29 3.85 -0.59
N ASN A 418 5.21 4.43 -1.35
CA ASN A 418 6.09 3.67 -2.26
C ASN A 418 6.93 2.62 -1.52
N GLY A 419 7.38 2.93 -0.31
CA GLY A 419 8.06 1.98 0.59
C GLY A 419 7.19 0.78 0.96
N ILE A 420 5.91 1.01 1.32
CA ILE A 420 4.93 -0.04 1.63
C ILE A 420 4.63 -0.90 0.39
N ILE A 421 4.45 -0.26 -0.77
CA ILE A 421 4.24 -0.95 -2.05
C ILE A 421 5.41 -1.88 -2.37
N GLU A 422 6.65 -1.39 -2.25
CA GLU A 422 7.85 -2.20 -2.50
C GLU A 422 7.96 -3.38 -1.53
N LEU A 423 7.65 -3.18 -0.24
CA LEU A 423 7.59 -4.26 0.74
C LEU A 423 6.53 -5.30 0.36
N GLY A 424 5.31 -4.87 0.02
CA GLY A 424 4.22 -5.75 -0.41
C GLY A 424 4.58 -6.57 -1.66
N ARG A 425 5.27 -5.95 -2.62
CA ARG A 425 5.78 -6.61 -3.82
C ARG A 425 6.80 -7.71 -3.50
N ARG A 426 7.72 -7.45 -2.56
CA ARG A 426 8.73 -8.41 -2.12
C ARG A 426 8.11 -9.58 -1.35
N ILE A 427 7.18 -9.33 -0.44
CA ILE A 427 6.46 -10.35 0.32
C ILE A 427 5.70 -11.29 -0.63
N ALA A 428 5.04 -10.75 -1.65
CA ALA A 428 4.33 -11.53 -2.67
C ALA A 428 5.26 -12.25 -3.66
N ARG A 429 6.58 -12.02 -3.60
CA ARG A 429 7.58 -12.52 -4.56
C ARG A 429 7.31 -12.09 -6.01
N GLY A 430 6.73 -10.91 -6.17
CA GLY A 430 6.34 -10.31 -7.45
C GLY A 430 4.92 -10.65 -7.89
N PHE A 431 4.49 -9.99 -8.95
CA PHE A 431 3.16 -10.10 -9.54
C PHE A 431 3.26 -10.34 -11.05
N ARG A 432 2.39 -11.18 -11.59
CA ARG A 432 2.29 -11.42 -13.05
C ARG A 432 1.17 -10.62 -13.69
N ASN A 433 0.13 -10.29 -12.92
CA ASN A 433 -1.08 -9.61 -13.36
C ASN A 433 -1.14 -8.23 -12.71
N PHE A 434 -1.38 -7.19 -13.53
CA PHE A 434 -1.43 -5.81 -13.05
C PHE A 434 -2.64 -5.56 -12.15
N GLU A 435 -3.82 -6.07 -12.49
CA GLU A 435 -5.03 -5.89 -11.67
C GLU A 435 -4.84 -6.48 -10.26
N HIS A 436 -4.24 -7.70 -10.17
CA HIS A 436 -3.94 -8.30 -8.86
C HIS A 436 -2.94 -7.46 -8.06
N TYR A 437 -1.96 -6.87 -8.75
CA TYR A 437 -1.00 -5.95 -8.12
C TYR A 437 -1.71 -4.70 -7.63
N HIS A 438 -2.48 -4.05 -8.48
CA HIS A 438 -3.21 -2.81 -8.20
C HIS A 438 -4.12 -2.95 -6.97
N LEU A 439 -5.03 -3.93 -6.95
CA LEU A 439 -5.94 -4.18 -5.82
C LEU A 439 -5.19 -4.48 -4.52
N ARG A 440 -4.09 -5.25 -4.61
CA ARG A 440 -3.29 -5.56 -3.42
C ARG A 440 -2.54 -4.34 -2.89
N MET A 441 -2.02 -3.49 -3.76
CA MET A 441 -1.32 -2.27 -3.34
C MET A 441 -2.31 -1.26 -2.75
N LEU A 442 -3.46 -1.05 -3.37
CA LEU A 442 -4.53 -0.23 -2.79
C LEU A 442 -4.93 -0.70 -1.38
N LEU A 443 -5.06 -2.01 -1.19
CA LEU A 443 -5.45 -2.57 0.11
C LEU A 443 -4.41 -2.29 1.20
N ILE A 444 -3.13 -2.59 0.95
CA ILE A 444 -2.08 -2.51 1.99
C ILE A 444 -1.63 -1.08 2.30
N THR A 445 -1.92 -0.13 1.43
CA THR A 445 -1.55 1.28 1.58
C THR A 445 -2.72 2.17 2.03
N GLY A 446 -3.79 1.57 2.55
CA GLY A 446 -4.94 2.32 3.07
C GLY A 446 -5.90 2.88 2.02
N GLY A 447 -5.67 2.65 0.72
CA GLY A 447 -6.52 3.14 -0.36
C GLY A 447 -7.93 2.56 -0.37
N LEU A 448 -8.18 1.46 0.36
CA LEU A 448 -9.48 0.81 0.51
C LEU A 448 -10.05 0.92 1.93
N ASP A 449 -9.65 1.94 2.70
CA ASP A 449 -10.10 2.12 4.09
C ASP A 449 -11.61 2.33 4.24
N ALA A 450 -12.26 2.92 3.24
CA ALA A 450 -13.72 3.10 3.20
C ALA A 450 -14.48 1.77 2.96
N SER A 451 -13.79 0.67 2.77
CA SER A 451 -14.40 -0.65 2.60
C SER A 451 -15.14 -1.08 3.89
N PRO A 452 -16.30 -1.72 3.79
CA PRO A 452 -17.02 -2.27 4.95
C PRO A 452 -16.21 -3.30 5.76
N HIS A 453 -15.04 -3.70 5.26
CA HIS A 453 -14.08 -4.59 5.94
C HIS A 453 -13.17 -3.88 6.95
N THR A 454 -13.25 -2.57 7.08
CA THR A 454 -12.43 -1.77 8.02
C THR A 454 -13.02 -1.71 9.41
N GLN A 455 -14.26 -2.14 9.61
CA GLN A 455 -14.99 -2.07 10.88
C GLN A 455 -14.80 -3.31 11.78
N LEU A 456 -13.73 -4.06 11.58
CA LEU A 456 -13.36 -5.16 12.49
C LEU A 456 -12.25 -4.73 13.43
#